data_1ec6665af1c2e55473714695d0c2a429
#
_entry.id   1ec6665af1c2e55473714695d0c2a429
#
_cell.length_a   1.000
_cell.length_b   1.000
_cell.length_c   1.000
_cell.angle_alpha   90.00
_cell.angle_beta   90.00
_cell.angle_gamma   90.00
#
_symmetry.space_group_name_H-M   'P 1'
#
loop_
_entity.id
_entity.type
_entity.pdbx_description
1 polymer ?
#
loop_
_entity_poly.entity_id
_entity_poly.type
_entity_poly.pdbx_seq_one_letter_code
_entity_poly.pdbx_strand_id
1 'polypeptide(L)'
;VRNNPDKKLFTATKMPPKNFKWPSRREFTSSDCFPPEHIEAYVEKSLKNAGLDSFDLMQFHTWEDSWLKDDRLMHKMTELKAQGYFHAIGISINRWEPWNGVEAVKSGLIDAVQVIYNIFDQNPVDELFPACRKHDVAVIARVPFDEGSLTGLLTKETTWEKGDWRNTYFVPENLHASVDHANALKPLVPENMSMAEMALRFIIGEQSISTI
;
A
#
# COMPACT_ATOMS: atom_id res chain seq x y z
N VAL A 1 5.75 -19.27 -6.25
CA VAL A 1 5.09 -19.85 -7.41
C VAL A 1 5.82 -21.10 -7.85
N ARG A 2 7.07 -21.03 -8.37
CA ARG A 2 7.82 -22.19 -8.89
C ARG A 2 7.95 -23.36 -7.90
N ASN A 3 8.12 -23.09 -6.61
CA ASN A 3 8.27 -24.12 -5.57
C ASN A 3 6.91 -24.61 -5.01
N ASN A 4 5.79 -24.13 -5.53
CA ASN A 4 4.45 -24.53 -5.14
C ASN A 4 3.54 -24.59 -6.37
N PRO A 5 3.80 -25.48 -7.34
CA PRO A 5 3.08 -25.54 -8.61
C PRO A 5 1.58 -25.90 -8.42
N ASP A 6 1.25 -26.61 -7.34
CA ASP A 6 -0.11 -27.06 -7.05
C ASP A 6 -0.94 -26.01 -6.28
N LYS A 7 -0.34 -24.87 -5.90
CA LYS A 7 -1.04 -23.81 -5.19
C LYS A 7 -1.36 -22.66 -6.11
N LYS A 8 -2.63 -22.25 -6.13
CA LYS A 8 -3.04 -21.00 -6.76
C LYS A 8 -2.57 -19.84 -5.87
N LEU A 9 -1.45 -19.22 -6.24
CA LEU A 9 -0.88 -18.08 -5.54
C LEU A 9 -1.22 -16.81 -6.31
N PHE A 10 -1.71 -15.81 -5.59
CA PHE A 10 -1.90 -14.47 -6.13
C PHE A 10 -0.58 -13.69 -6.06
N THR A 11 -0.15 -13.14 -7.17
CA THR A 11 1.13 -12.45 -7.32
C THR A 11 0.92 -10.96 -7.53
N ALA A 12 1.49 -10.14 -6.64
CA ALA A 12 1.40 -8.69 -6.73
C ALA A 12 2.79 -8.05 -6.64
N THR A 13 3.00 -6.98 -7.38
CA THR A 13 4.23 -6.18 -7.28
C THR A 13 3.94 -4.70 -7.48
N LYS A 14 4.94 -3.87 -7.21
CA LYS A 14 4.86 -2.39 -7.36
C LYS A 14 6.02 -1.88 -8.18
N MET A 15 5.76 -0.92 -9.07
CA MET A 15 6.81 -0.17 -9.73
C MET A 15 7.12 1.11 -8.94
N PRO A 16 8.39 1.38 -8.63
CA PRO A 16 8.78 2.63 -7.98
C PRO A 16 8.67 3.79 -8.97
N PRO A 17 8.48 5.02 -8.49
CA PRO A 17 8.56 6.19 -9.35
C PRO A 17 9.99 6.37 -9.89
N LYS A 18 10.12 6.86 -11.12
CA LYS A 18 11.41 7.09 -11.81
C LYS A 18 12.35 8.00 -11.02
N ASN A 19 11.79 9.00 -10.35
CA ASN A 19 12.54 9.95 -9.52
C ASN A 19 12.98 9.37 -8.17
N PHE A 20 12.55 8.16 -7.79
CA PHE A 20 12.82 7.50 -6.51
C PHE A 20 12.52 8.37 -5.28
N LYS A 21 11.47 9.20 -5.35
CA LYS A 21 11.04 10.04 -4.22
C LYS A 21 9.73 9.54 -3.63
N TRP A 22 9.73 9.37 -2.30
CA TRP A 22 8.58 9.01 -1.47
C TRP A 22 8.45 9.98 -0.30
N PRO A 23 7.25 10.33 0.12
CA PRO A 23 5.97 10.14 -0.57
C PRO A 23 5.88 10.92 -1.87
N SER A 24 4.86 10.68 -2.67
CA SER A 24 4.50 11.55 -3.78
C SER A 24 4.23 12.98 -3.29
N ARG A 25 4.41 13.95 -4.15
CA ARG A 25 4.13 15.36 -3.87
C ARG A 25 3.37 15.97 -5.03
N ARG A 26 2.50 16.93 -4.73
CA ARG A 26 1.64 17.60 -5.72
C ARG A 26 2.39 18.29 -6.86
N GLU A 27 3.63 18.70 -6.63
CA GLU A 27 4.50 19.28 -7.65
C GLU A 27 5.09 18.26 -8.64
N PHE A 28 5.03 16.94 -8.34
CA PHE A 28 5.53 15.93 -9.25
C PHE A 28 4.49 15.60 -10.32
N THR A 29 4.92 15.67 -11.58
CA THR A 29 4.10 15.26 -12.71
C THR A 29 4.12 13.74 -12.90
N SER A 30 3.13 13.21 -13.64
CA SER A 30 3.14 11.82 -14.09
C SER A 30 4.42 11.46 -14.85
N SER A 31 4.94 12.37 -15.67
CA SER A 31 6.19 12.19 -16.43
C SER A 31 7.44 12.17 -15.56
N ASP A 32 7.45 12.82 -14.41
CA ASP A 32 8.55 12.74 -13.43
C ASP A 32 8.60 11.38 -12.74
N CYS A 33 7.44 10.77 -12.56
CA CYS A 33 7.28 9.57 -11.75
C CYS A 33 7.10 8.31 -12.59
N PHE A 34 6.21 8.34 -13.59
CA PHE A 34 5.83 7.16 -14.36
C PHE A 34 5.68 7.45 -15.87
N PRO A 35 6.74 7.92 -16.56
CA PRO A 35 6.68 8.04 -17.99
C PRO A 35 6.53 6.65 -18.64
N PRO A 36 5.86 6.53 -19.80
CA PRO A 36 5.53 5.26 -20.44
C PRO A 36 6.69 4.28 -20.58
N GLU A 37 7.86 4.77 -20.95
CA GLU A 37 9.08 3.95 -21.10
C GLU A 37 9.58 3.39 -19.77
N HIS A 38 9.37 4.10 -18.66
CA HIS A 38 9.71 3.62 -17.31
C HIS A 38 8.76 2.52 -16.85
N ILE A 39 7.45 2.70 -17.11
CA ILE A 39 6.42 1.70 -16.82
C ILE A 39 6.77 0.38 -17.49
N GLU A 40 6.98 0.40 -18.81
CA GLU A 40 7.30 -0.78 -19.61
C GLU A 40 8.56 -1.48 -19.11
N ALA A 41 9.67 -0.74 -18.96
CA ALA A 41 10.93 -1.29 -18.49
C ALA A 41 10.82 -1.92 -17.09
N TYR A 42 10.01 -1.33 -16.19
CA TYR A 42 9.83 -1.89 -14.83
C TYR A 42 8.92 -3.11 -14.80
N VAL A 43 7.89 -3.16 -15.65
CA VAL A 43 7.05 -4.36 -15.80
C VAL A 43 7.90 -5.53 -16.28
N GLU A 44 8.66 -5.36 -17.36
CA GLU A 44 9.56 -6.39 -17.89
C GLU A 44 10.62 -6.83 -16.87
N LYS A 45 11.26 -5.88 -16.19
CA LYS A 45 12.24 -6.16 -15.14
C LYS A 45 11.63 -6.94 -13.98
N SER A 46 10.41 -6.60 -13.57
CA SER A 46 9.71 -7.26 -12.47
C SER A 46 9.38 -8.71 -12.82
N LEU A 47 8.88 -8.96 -14.02
CA LEU A 47 8.60 -10.30 -14.54
C LEU A 47 9.88 -11.14 -14.61
N LYS A 48 10.94 -10.59 -15.18
CA LYS A 48 12.25 -11.24 -15.26
C LYS A 48 12.78 -11.62 -13.87
N ASN A 49 12.73 -10.70 -12.91
CA ASN A 49 13.23 -10.92 -11.56
C ASN A 49 12.41 -11.98 -10.80
N ALA A 50 11.10 -11.97 -10.99
CA ALA A 50 10.21 -12.96 -10.39
C ALA A 50 10.25 -14.32 -11.12
N GLY A 51 10.71 -14.33 -12.37
CA GLY A 51 10.67 -15.48 -13.26
C GLY A 51 9.23 -15.90 -13.57
N LEU A 52 8.37 -14.93 -13.81
CA LEU A 52 6.96 -15.09 -14.16
C LEU A 52 6.69 -14.53 -15.55
N ASP A 53 5.66 -15.05 -16.20
CA ASP A 53 5.17 -14.54 -17.48
C ASP A 53 4.13 -13.42 -17.28
N SER A 54 3.44 -13.44 -16.12
CA SER A 54 2.48 -12.39 -15.74
C SER A 54 2.38 -12.23 -14.23
N PHE A 55 1.87 -11.06 -13.79
CA PHE A 55 1.42 -10.83 -12.41
C PHE A 55 -0.11 -10.76 -12.35
N ASP A 56 -0.70 -11.13 -11.21
CA ASP A 56 -2.12 -10.88 -11.00
C ASP A 56 -2.39 -9.40 -10.79
N LEU A 57 -1.49 -8.67 -10.10
CA LEU A 57 -1.63 -7.24 -9.82
C LEU A 57 -0.31 -6.49 -10.00
N MET A 58 -0.33 -5.45 -10.83
CA MET A 58 0.74 -4.45 -10.97
C MET A 58 0.30 -3.12 -10.39
N GLN A 59 1.09 -2.53 -9.50
CA GLN A 59 0.72 -1.30 -8.81
C GLN A 59 1.73 -0.17 -9.02
N PHE A 60 1.22 1.06 -9.10
CA PHE A 60 2.05 2.25 -8.87
C PHE A 60 2.42 2.34 -7.38
N HIS A 61 3.71 2.49 -7.05
CA HIS A 61 4.16 2.53 -5.65
C HIS A 61 3.84 3.84 -4.93
N THR A 62 3.48 4.87 -5.68
CA THR A 62 2.98 6.16 -5.20
C THR A 62 1.97 6.71 -6.20
N TRP A 63 1.09 7.62 -5.77
CA TRP A 63 -0.01 8.10 -6.59
C TRP A 63 -0.38 9.55 -6.28
N GLU A 64 -0.81 10.26 -7.32
CA GLU A 64 -1.50 11.55 -7.26
C GLU A 64 -2.69 11.53 -8.24
N ASP A 65 -3.89 11.86 -7.78
CA ASP A 65 -5.08 11.90 -8.63
C ASP A 65 -4.96 12.91 -9.79
N SER A 66 -4.12 13.94 -9.63
CA SER A 66 -3.80 14.89 -10.69
C SER A 66 -3.17 14.24 -11.93
N TRP A 67 -2.54 13.06 -11.79
CA TRP A 67 -1.92 12.32 -12.89
C TRP A 67 -2.93 11.67 -13.83
N LEU A 68 -4.19 11.53 -13.43
CA LEU A 68 -5.29 11.08 -14.30
C LEU A 68 -5.50 12.00 -15.51
N LYS A 69 -5.00 13.25 -15.47
CA LYS A 69 -5.05 14.18 -16.59
C LYS A 69 -4.06 13.84 -17.70
N ASP A 70 -3.11 12.95 -17.44
CA ASP A 70 -2.15 12.47 -18.43
C ASP A 70 -2.58 11.08 -18.95
N ASP A 71 -3.32 11.09 -20.03
CA ASP A 71 -3.85 9.86 -20.63
C ASP A 71 -2.77 8.83 -20.99
N ARG A 72 -1.52 9.26 -21.24
CA ARG A 72 -0.41 8.38 -21.62
C ARG A 72 -0.08 7.37 -20.54
N LEU A 73 -0.18 7.78 -19.26
CA LEU A 73 0.10 6.92 -18.10
C LEU A 73 -0.86 5.71 -18.07
N MET A 74 -2.15 5.96 -18.05
CA MET A 74 -3.16 4.90 -17.98
C MET A 74 -3.29 4.14 -19.31
N HIS A 75 -3.07 4.81 -20.45
CA HIS A 75 -3.01 4.14 -21.75
C HIS A 75 -1.91 3.08 -21.78
N LYS A 76 -0.67 3.40 -21.33
CA LYS A 76 0.43 2.43 -21.24
C LYS A 76 0.10 1.26 -20.32
N MET A 77 -0.52 1.51 -19.16
CA MET A 77 -0.93 0.43 -18.27
C MET A 77 -1.99 -0.48 -18.90
N THR A 78 -2.97 0.11 -19.58
CA THR A 78 -4.02 -0.65 -20.26
C THR A 78 -3.47 -1.47 -21.42
N GLU A 79 -2.52 -0.91 -22.18
CA GLU A 79 -1.80 -1.60 -23.25
C GLU A 79 -1.07 -2.85 -22.73
N LEU A 80 -0.27 -2.70 -21.67
CA LEU A 80 0.49 -3.80 -21.07
C LEU A 80 -0.43 -4.85 -20.41
N LYS A 81 -1.55 -4.44 -19.84
CA LYS A 81 -2.60 -5.34 -19.32
C LYS A 81 -3.20 -6.15 -20.48
N ALA A 82 -3.51 -5.52 -21.62
CA ALA A 82 -4.04 -6.19 -22.81
C ALA A 82 -3.03 -7.17 -23.45
N GLN A 83 -1.74 -6.89 -23.32
CA GLN A 83 -0.65 -7.79 -23.74
C GLN A 83 -0.45 -8.98 -22.78
N GLY A 84 -1.13 -9.00 -21.62
CA GLY A 84 -1.10 -10.10 -20.66
C GLY A 84 0.04 -10.07 -19.65
N TYR A 85 0.77 -8.97 -19.52
CA TYR A 85 1.85 -8.85 -18.54
C TYR A 85 1.35 -8.80 -17.09
N PHE A 86 0.12 -8.36 -16.90
CA PHE A 86 -0.60 -8.43 -15.62
C PHE A 86 -2.11 -8.39 -15.84
N HIS A 87 -2.88 -8.79 -14.82
CA HIS A 87 -4.33 -8.91 -14.92
C HIS A 87 -5.10 -7.75 -14.28
N ALA A 88 -4.51 -7.09 -13.28
CA ALA A 88 -5.13 -5.97 -12.57
C ALA A 88 -4.16 -4.81 -12.39
N ILE A 89 -4.70 -3.58 -12.35
CA ILE A 89 -3.97 -2.33 -12.12
C ILE A 89 -4.27 -1.82 -10.72
N GLY A 90 -3.25 -1.45 -9.96
CA GLY A 90 -3.42 -0.87 -8.64
C GLY A 90 -2.60 0.39 -8.40
N ILE A 91 -2.96 1.10 -7.35
CA ILE A 91 -2.23 2.26 -6.84
C ILE A 91 -1.90 2.08 -5.36
N SER A 92 -0.79 2.64 -4.91
CA SER A 92 -0.44 2.74 -3.49
C SER A 92 -0.47 4.19 -3.05
N ILE A 93 -1.28 4.48 -2.05
CA ILE A 93 -1.63 5.85 -1.64
C ILE A 93 -0.76 6.30 -0.48
N ASN A 94 -0.44 7.59 -0.42
CA ASN A 94 0.28 8.21 0.68
C ASN A 94 -0.49 8.11 2.01
N ARG A 95 0.25 8.01 3.13
CA ARG A 95 -0.31 7.82 4.48
C ARG A 95 -1.33 8.90 4.86
N TRP A 96 -0.96 10.16 4.69
CA TRP A 96 -1.74 11.30 5.19
C TRP A 96 -2.74 11.90 4.21
N GLU A 97 -2.88 11.30 3.04
CA GLU A 97 -3.79 11.77 1.99
C GLU A 97 -4.58 10.59 1.37
N PRO A 98 -5.32 9.80 2.17
CA PRO A 98 -6.06 8.64 1.63
C PRO A 98 -7.16 9.03 0.64
N TRP A 99 -7.64 10.29 0.68
CA TRP A 99 -8.56 10.85 -0.32
C TRP A 99 -7.89 11.04 -1.70
N ASN A 100 -6.55 11.10 -1.75
CA ASN A 100 -5.78 11.21 -2.99
C ASN A 100 -5.65 9.84 -3.69
N GLY A 101 -6.75 9.32 -4.14
CA GLY A 101 -6.97 8.04 -4.82
C GLY A 101 -8.45 7.86 -5.12
N VAL A 102 -9.30 8.74 -4.59
CA VAL A 102 -10.75 8.66 -4.78
C VAL A 102 -11.14 8.90 -6.24
N GLU A 103 -10.51 9.83 -6.91
CA GLU A 103 -10.77 10.09 -8.34
C GLU A 103 -10.25 8.93 -9.21
N ALA A 104 -9.11 8.31 -8.85
CA ALA A 104 -8.64 7.11 -9.52
C ALA A 104 -9.65 5.96 -9.38
N VAL A 105 -10.19 5.75 -8.18
CA VAL A 105 -11.25 4.75 -7.94
C VAL A 105 -12.49 5.03 -8.81
N LYS A 106 -12.96 6.27 -8.85
CA LYS A 106 -14.13 6.68 -9.63
C LYS A 106 -13.92 6.60 -11.15
N SER A 107 -12.68 6.66 -11.61
CA SER A 107 -12.35 6.63 -13.03
C SER A 107 -12.65 5.28 -13.70
N GLY A 108 -12.74 4.19 -12.94
CA GLY A 108 -12.87 2.84 -13.47
C GLY A 108 -11.59 2.29 -14.14
N LEU A 109 -10.45 2.98 -13.99
CA LEU A 109 -9.17 2.61 -14.61
C LEU A 109 -8.29 1.73 -13.71
N ILE A 110 -8.65 1.59 -12.43
CA ILE A 110 -7.90 0.80 -11.45
C ILE A 110 -8.78 -0.28 -10.83
N ASP A 111 -8.14 -1.39 -10.49
CA ASP A 111 -8.79 -2.57 -9.92
C ASP A 111 -8.51 -2.71 -8.40
N ALA A 112 -7.46 -2.03 -7.90
CA ALA A 112 -7.07 -2.12 -6.49
C ALA A 112 -6.41 -0.84 -5.96
N VAL A 113 -6.62 -0.56 -4.67
CA VAL A 113 -5.84 0.44 -3.91
C VAL A 113 -5.13 -0.21 -2.75
N GLN A 114 -3.87 0.18 -2.51
CA GLN A 114 -3.14 -0.17 -1.32
C GLN A 114 -2.98 1.07 -0.45
N VAL A 115 -3.46 1.01 0.79
CA VAL A 115 -3.51 2.16 1.70
C VAL A 115 -3.16 1.74 3.13
N ILE A 116 -2.58 2.63 3.92
CA ILE A 116 -2.39 2.40 5.35
C ILE A 116 -3.77 2.41 6.01
N TYR A 117 -4.04 1.32 6.73
CA TYR A 117 -5.21 1.21 7.60
C TYR A 117 -4.88 0.32 8.79
N ASN A 118 -5.03 0.88 9.98
CA ASN A 118 -4.81 0.18 11.24
C ASN A 118 -5.57 0.92 12.37
N ILE A 119 -5.44 0.48 13.63
CA ILE A 119 -6.14 1.06 14.78
C ILE A 119 -5.87 2.57 14.90
N PHE A 120 -4.68 3.05 14.53
CA PHE A 120 -4.29 4.46 14.66
C PHE A 120 -4.55 5.29 13.38
N ASP A 121 -4.63 4.64 12.21
CA ASP A 121 -4.85 5.27 10.91
C ASP A 121 -6.18 4.78 10.31
N GLN A 122 -7.26 5.47 10.59
CA GLN A 122 -8.61 5.11 10.15
C GLN A 122 -9.19 6.04 9.09
N ASN A 123 -8.47 7.08 8.70
CA ASN A 123 -8.94 8.10 7.73
C ASN A 123 -9.49 7.54 6.39
N PRO A 124 -9.02 6.40 5.86
CA PRO A 124 -9.60 5.83 4.63
C PRO A 124 -11.10 5.50 4.71
N VAL A 125 -11.64 5.36 5.92
CA VAL A 125 -13.07 5.04 6.16
C VAL A 125 -13.97 6.18 5.69
N ASP A 126 -13.51 7.42 5.73
CA ASP A 126 -14.34 8.60 5.47
C ASP A 126 -14.77 8.70 4.00
N GLU A 127 -13.84 8.58 3.06
CA GLU A 127 -14.11 8.78 1.63
C GLU A 127 -13.65 7.61 0.76
N LEU A 128 -12.44 7.08 0.99
CA LEU A 128 -11.83 6.09 0.12
C LEU A 128 -12.59 4.76 0.15
N PHE A 129 -12.86 4.22 1.32
CA PHE A 129 -13.55 2.92 1.44
C PHE A 129 -14.97 2.94 0.87
N PRO A 130 -15.81 3.97 1.14
CA PRO A 130 -17.09 4.12 0.46
C PRO A 130 -16.98 4.16 -1.07
N ALA A 131 -15.97 4.88 -1.60
CA ALA A 131 -15.72 4.92 -3.04
C ALA A 131 -15.33 3.54 -3.58
N CYS A 132 -14.41 2.84 -2.92
CA CYS A 132 -13.97 1.50 -3.34
C CYS A 132 -15.14 0.51 -3.37
N ARG A 133 -15.97 0.48 -2.33
CA ARG A 133 -17.17 -0.38 -2.32
C ARG A 133 -18.14 -0.04 -3.45
N LYS A 134 -18.35 1.24 -3.71
CA LYS A 134 -19.27 1.70 -4.77
C LYS A 134 -18.80 1.33 -6.17
N HIS A 135 -17.48 1.31 -6.39
CA HIS A 135 -16.87 1.11 -7.71
C HIS A 135 -16.23 -0.27 -7.88
N ASP A 136 -16.44 -1.19 -6.92
CA ASP A 136 -15.90 -2.56 -6.92
C ASP A 136 -14.36 -2.60 -7.04
N VAL A 137 -13.67 -1.70 -6.33
CA VAL A 137 -12.21 -1.62 -6.28
C VAL A 137 -11.72 -2.31 -5.01
N ALA A 138 -10.82 -3.27 -5.15
CA ALA A 138 -10.24 -4.00 -4.03
C ALA A 138 -9.36 -3.11 -3.14
N VAL A 139 -9.42 -3.32 -1.82
CA VAL A 139 -8.59 -2.60 -0.85
C VAL A 139 -7.59 -3.54 -0.22
N ILE A 140 -6.30 -3.19 -0.32
CA ILE A 140 -5.19 -3.86 0.33
C ILE A 140 -4.74 -2.99 1.50
N ALA A 141 -4.99 -3.43 2.74
CA ALA A 141 -4.48 -2.73 3.91
C ALA A 141 -2.98 -2.99 4.07
N ARG A 142 -2.20 -1.96 4.31
CA ARG A 142 -0.77 -2.09 4.64
C ARG A 142 -0.47 -1.44 5.98
N VAL A 143 0.70 -1.74 6.55
CA VAL A 143 1.16 -1.24 7.85
C VAL A 143 0.19 -1.64 8.98
N PRO A 144 -0.20 -2.93 9.07
CA PRO A 144 -1.18 -3.38 10.05
C PRO A 144 -0.75 -3.16 11.50
N PHE A 145 0.56 -3.08 11.73
CA PHE A 145 1.14 -2.92 13.07
C PHE A 145 1.68 -1.51 13.35
N ASP A 146 1.31 -0.51 12.55
CA ASP A 146 1.83 0.86 12.67
C ASP A 146 3.35 0.87 12.86
N GLU A 147 4.08 0.38 11.85
CA GLU A 147 5.54 0.22 11.82
C GLU A 147 6.12 -0.62 12.99
N GLY A 148 5.27 -1.34 13.71
CA GLY A 148 5.62 -2.23 14.83
C GLY A 148 5.08 -1.81 16.18
N SER A 149 4.54 -0.61 16.36
CA SER A 149 4.01 -0.13 17.64
C SER A 149 2.85 -0.99 18.15
N LEU A 150 1.95 -1.42 17.26
CA LEU A 150 0.81 -2.29 17.56
C LEU A 150 1.17 -3.77 17.81
N THR A 151 2.45 -4.12 17.80
CA THR A 151 2.89 -5.43 18.32
C THR A 151 2.90 -5.44 19.85
N GLY A 152 2.95 -4.27 20.49
CA GLY A 152 3.10 -4.12 21.93
C GLY A 152 4.49 -4.44 22.48
N LEU A 153 5.48 -4.65 21.58
CA LEU A 153 6.85 -5.03 21.92
C LEU A 153 7.81 -3.83 22.04
N LEU A 154 7.46 -2.68 21.46
CA LEU A 154 8.29 -1.48 21.56
C LEU A 154 8.23 -0.88 22.97
N THR A 155 9.37 -0.38 23.43
CA THR A 155 9.52 0.42 24.64
C THR A 155 10.13 1.77 24.29
N LYS A 156 10.11 2.73 25.22
CA LYS A 156 10.74 4.06 25.03
C LYS A 156 12.25 3.99 24.89
N GLU A 157 12.86 2.86 25.28
CA GLU A 157 14.30 2.56 25.19
C GLU A 157 14.65 1.71 23.96
N THR A 158 13.68 1.37 23.13
CA THR A 158 13.92 0.56 21.91
C THR A 158 14.89 1.30 20.99
N THR A 159 15.90 0.57 20.51
CA THR A 159 16.90 1.08 19.57
C THR A 159 17.07 0.09 18.42
N TRP A 160 17.57 0.57 17.30
CA TRP A 160 17.85 -0.24 16.10
C TRP A 160 19.31 -0.04 15.67
N GLU A 161 19.82 -0.99 14.90
CA GLU A 161 21.18 -0.92 14.37
C GLU A 161 21.37 0.32 13.47
N LYS A 162 22.62 0.78 13.38
CA LYS A 162 22.96 1.92 12.52
C LYS A 162 22.60 1.62 11.05
N GLY A 163 21.83 2.51 10.43
CA GLY A 163 21.38 2.38 9.04
C GLY A 163 20.00 1.74 8.90
N ASP A 164 19.41 1.27 9.98
CA ASP A 164 17.99 0.85 9.97
C ASP A 164 17.11 2.08 9.78
N TRP A 165 16.17 2.01 8.82
CA TRP A 165 15.24 3.10 8.50
C TRP A 165 14.35 3.50 9.69
N ARG A 166 14.11 2.58 10.62
CA ARG A 166 13.34 2.82 11.83
C ARG A 166 13.96 3.89 12.74
N ASN A 167 15.28 4.07 12.70
CA ASN A 167 15.94 5.17 13.41
C ASN A 167 15.52 6.56 12.88
N THR A 168 15.10 6.65 11.62
CA THR A 168 14.59 7.89 11.02
C THR A 168 13.10 8.09 11.31
N TYR A 169 12.35 7.01 11.36
CA TYR A 169 10.91 7.03 11.64
C TYR A 169 10.63 7.22 13.14
N PHE A 170 11.27 6.41 13.99
CA PHE A 170 11.13 6.45 15.44
C PHE A 170 12.21 7.35 16.08
N VAL A 171 12.19 8.64 15.74
CA VAL A 171 12.89 9.62 16.57
C VAL A 171 12.29 9.60 17.99
N PRO A 172 13.03 10.01 19.05
CA PRO A 172 12.59 9.83 20.44
C PRO A 172 11.14 10.27 20.70
N GLU A 173 10.73 11.40 20.16
CA GLU A 173 9.39 11.95 20.33
C GLU A 173 8.33 11.04 19.72
N ASN A 174 8.58 10.54 18.50
CA ASN A 174 7.65 9.64 17.80
C ASN A 174 7.61 8.26 18.46
N LEU A 175 8.77 7.72 18.87
CA LEU A 175 8.83 6.44 19.57
C LEU A 175 8.03 6.49 20.88
N HIS A 176 8.25 7.53 21.70
CA HIS A 176 7.55 7.67 22.98
C HIS A 176 6.04 7.80 22.79
N ALA A 177 5.59 8.63 21.84
CA ALA A 177 4.18 8.77 21.52
C ALA A 177 3.56 7.45 21.03
N SER A 178 4.22 6.73 20.14
CA SER A 178 3.77 5.43 19.62
C SER A 178 3.66 4.38 20.73
N VAL A 179 4.64 4.34 21.65
CA VAL A 179 4.62 3.44 22.81
C VAL A 179 3.49 3.80 23.77
N ASP A 180 3.27 5.08 24.06
CA ASP A 180 2.19 5.54 24.93
C ASP A 180 0.82 5.21 24.35
N HIS A 181 0.61 5.41 23.04
CA HIS A 181 -0.62 4.99 22.35
C HIS A 181 -0.84 3.48 22.40
N ALA A 182 0.20 2.69 22.13
CA ALA A 182 0.10 1.23 22.24
C ALA A 182 -0.20 0.78 23.67
N ASN A 183 0.44 1.39 24.68
CA ASN A 183 0.16 1.09 26.08
C ASN A 183 -1.29 1.43 26.48
N ALA A 184 -1.85 2.51 25.95
CA ALA A 184 -3.25 2.88 26.20
C ALA A 184 -4.24 1.83 25.66
N LEU A 185 -3.86 1.06 24.64
CA LEU A 185 -4.69 -0.03 24.09
C LEU A 185 -4.62 -1.32 24.93
N LYS A 186 -3.59 -1.54 25.73
CA LYS A 186 -3.41 -2.80 26.50
C LYS A 186 -4.63 -3.22 27.31
N PRO A 187 -5.36 -2.33 28.01
CA PRO A 187 -6.56 -2.71 28.75
C PRO A 187 -7.72 -3.18 27.86
N LEU A 188 -7.69 -2.88 26.56
CA LEU A 188 -8.71 -3.25 25.59
C LEU A 188 -8.40 -4.58 24.89
N VAL A 189 -7.20 -5.12 25.06
CA VAL A 189 -6.80 -6.41 24.46
C VAL A 189 -7.57 -7.52 25.19
N PRO A 190 -8.36 -8.33 24.47
CA PRO A 190 -9.10 -9.43 25.09
C PRO A 190 -8.16 -10.44 25.78
N GLU A 191 -8.66 -11.11 26.82
CA GLU A 191 -7.95 -12.25 27.43
C GLU A 191 -7.61 -13.30 26.37
N ASN A 192 -6.41 -13.85 26.46
CA ASN A 192 -5.89 -14.87 25.53
C ASN A 192 -5.66 -14.38 24.08
N MET A 193 -5.58 -13.06 23.86
CA MET A 193 -5.26 -12.47 22.57
C MET A 193 -3.99 -11.61 22.70
N SER A 194 -3.13 -11.61 21.67
CA SER A 194 -2.04 -10.64 21.58
C SER A 194 -2.53 -9.31 21.00
N MET A 195 -1.82 -8.20 21.29
CA MET A 195 -2.10 -6.91 20.65
C MET A 195 -1.97 -6.99 19.13
N ALA A 196 -0.99 -7.72 18.63
CA ALA A 196 -0.82 -7.94 17.19
C ALA A 196 -2.03 -8.68 16.57
N GLU A 197 -2.56 -9.68 17.26
CA GLU A 197 -3.78 -10.36 16.81
C GLU A 197 -4.99 -9.43 16.83
N MET A 198 -5.15 -8.62 17.88
CA MET A 198 -6.20 -7.61 17.94
C MET A 198 -6.09 -6.62 16.78
N ALA A 199 -4.87 -6.15 16.48
CA ALA A 199 -4.63 -5.23 15.35
C ALA A 199 -5.02 -5.84 14.00
N LEU A 200 -4.69 -7.11 13.75
CA LEU A 200 -5.10 -7.81 12.53
C LEU A 200 -6.61 -8.02 12.47
N ARG A 201 -7.23 -8.44 13.57
CA ARG A 201 -8.68 -8.64 13.63
C ARG A 201 -9.46 -7.35 13.43
N PHE A 202 -8.94 -6.23 13.93
CA PHE A 202 -9.51 -4.91 13.67
C PHE A 202 -9.60 -4.63 12.16
N ILE A 203 -8.51 -4.88 11.43
CA ILE A 203 -8.46 -4.63 9.98
C ILE A 203 -9.39 -5.59 9.22
N ILE A 204 -9.34 -6.89 9.56
CA ILE A 204 -10.19 -7.92 8.91
C ILE A 204 -11.68 -7.67 9.18
N GLY A 205 -12.02 -7.02 10.28
CA GLY A 205 -13.39 -6.63 10.62
C GLY A 205 -13.97 -5.51 9.74
N GLU A 206 -13.14 -4.77 8.99
CA GLU A 206 -13.59 -3.74 8.07
C GLU A 206 -14.01 -4.35 6.72
N GLN A 207 -15.29 -4.18 6.37
CA GLN A 207 -15.90 -4.80 5.18
C GLN A 207 -15.27 -4.39 3.85
N SER A 208 -14.60 -3.24 3.80
CA SER A 208 -13.94 -2.75 2.58
C SER A 208 -12.64 -3.46 2.29
N ILE A 209 -12.04 -4.12 3.28
CA ILE A 209 -10.71 -4.74 3.14
C ILE A 209 -10.81 -6.07 2.41
N SER A 210 -10.07 -6.18 1.32
CA SER A 210 -9.95 -7.43 0.54
C SER A 210 -8.81 -8.31 1.04
N THR A 211 -7.71 -7.70 1.49
CA THR A 211 -6.55 -8.41 2.06
C THR A 211 -5.63 -7.44 2.83
N ILE A 212 -4.68 -8.01 3.58
CA ILE A 212 -3.65 -7.27 4.34
C ILE A 212 -2.28 -7.59 3.74
#